data_99f4416f009ab4db89046969e3c73062
#
_entry.id   99f4416f009ab4db89046969e3c73062
#
_cell.length_a   1.000
_cell.length_b   1.000
_cell.length_c   1.000
_cell.angle_alpha   90.00
_cell.angle_beta   90.00
_cell.angle_gamma   90.00
#
_symmetry.space_group_name_H-M   'P 1'
#
loop_
_entity.id
_entity.type
_entity.pdbx_description
1 polymer ?
#
loop_
_entity_poly.entity_id
_entity_poly.type
_entity_poly.pdbx_seq_one_letter_code
_entity_poly.pdbx_strand_id
1 'polypeptide(L)'
;LHRYGRRQRQMCIRDSSLSSGPSFAEAEWLSGWIALTFLKSPEYAINHFQNFYNNVGYPISLARGAYWLGESYEKLNEKETANKFFSEAAKFPMTYYGQLAFNKVNPGGNFELRDESNFDKDYEKEFKKNKLIKHVILLHELDASQYAKDILKHLAELNIEKGSEVLAAELSTSVERYDFAIQISKKASYEKRFLNKYNYPVIATPKIVNNKQMPKQEIVLAIIRQESEFDRKANSWAGARGMMQLMKYTAKIVAKQAKLPYSISRLTADPEYNIKLGSYYFNGLLNDYNGVFPFAIAAYNAGPNRVKTWRRINGDPSKGQISYIN
;
A
#
# COMPACT_ATOMS: atom_id res chain seq x y z
N LEU A 1 -15.99 11.60 3.69
CA LEU A 1 -14.62 12.13 3.92
C LEU A 1 -14.64 13.64 4.28
N HIS A 2 -15.52 14.48 3.72
CA HIS A 2 -15.56 15.92 4.04
C HIS A 2 -16.04 16.28 5.47
N ARG A 3 -16.79 15.43 6.16
CA ARG A 3 -17.21 15.69 7.55
C ARG A 3 -16.11 15.34 8.57
N TYR A 4 -15.28 14.34 8.30
CA TYR A 4 -14.15 13.96 9.16
C TYR A 4 -13.01 14.98 9.10
N GLY A 5 -12.66 15.48 7.93
CA GLY A 5 -11.55 16.44 7.78
C GLY A 5 -11.77 17.81 8.45
N ARG A 6 -13.03 18.28 8.58
CA ARG A 6 -13.31 19.54 9.32
C ARG A 6 -13.22 19.37 10.83
N ARG A 7 -13.66 18.23 11.38
CA ARG A 7 -13.54 17.95 12.83
C ARG A 7 -12.09 17.70 13.24
N GLN A 8 -11.29 17.00 12.42
CA GLN A 8 -9.86 16.82 12.68
C GLN A 8 -9.07 18.14 12.65
N ARG A 9 -9.35 19.05 11.70
CA ARG A 9 -8.68 20.36 11.66
C ARG A 9 -9.05 21.24 12.87
N GLN A 10 -10.28 21.18 13.36
CA GLN A 10 -10.68 21.90 14.58
C GLN A 10 -10.10 21.28 15.85
N MET A 11 -9.90 19.96 15.91
CA MET A 11 -9.23 19.29 17.03
C MET A 11 -7.74 19.63 17.09
N CYS A 12 -7.03 19.62 15.97
CA CYS A 12 -5.60 19.97 15.96
C CYS A 12 -5.29 21.42 16.40
N ILE A 13 -6.23 22.34 16.19
CA ILE A 13 -6.09 23.74 16.64
C ILE A 13 -6.41 23.90 18.14
N ARG A 14 -7.20 23.01 18.74
CA ARG A 14 -7.60 23.07 20.16
C ARG A 14 -6.71 22.28 21.12
N ASP A 15 -5.98 21.28 20.66
CA ASP A 15 -5.16 20.40 21.50
C ASP A 15 -3.66 20.68 21.34
N SER A 16 -3.26 21.88 21.72
CA SER A 16 -1.83 22.21 21.96
C SER A 16 -1.22 21.46 23.17
N SER A 17 -1.96 20.51 23.75
CA SER A 17 -1.53 19.71 24.90
C SER A 17 -1.07 18.26 24.55
N LEU A 18 -1.21 17.82 23.31
CA LEU A 18 -0.72 16.51 22.89
C LEU A 18 0.80 16.52 22.72
N SER A 19 1.51 15.84 23.61
CA SER A 19 2.99 15.71 23.56
C SER A 19 3.50 14.42 22.92
N SER A 20 2.59 13.49 22.56
CA SER A 20 2.95 12.19 21.99
C SER A 20 1.75 11.50 21.31
N GLY A 21 2.02 10.38 20.64
CA GLY A 21 1.02 9.53 20.01
C GLY A 21 0.71 9.87 18.55
N PRO A 22 -0.18 9.08 17.89
CA PRO A 22 -0.43 9.21 16.45
C PRO A 22 -0.97 10.58 16.02
N SER A 23 -1.84 11.20 16.81
CA SER A 23 -2.41 12.51 16.50
C SER A 23 -1.38 13.62 16.60
N PHE A 24 -0.48 13.56 17.59
CA PHE A 24 0.66 14.45 17.72
C PHE A 24 1.59 14.32 16.50
N ALA A 25 1.99 13.09 16.17
CA ALA A 25 2.86 12.83 15.04
C ALA A 25 2.27 13.35 13.72
N GLU A 26 0.98 13.12 13.46
CA GLU A 26 0.34 13.63 12.24
C GLU A 26 0.25 15.19 12.22
N ALA A 27 0.01 15.80 13.36
CA ALA A 27 -0.01 17.26 13.50
C ALA A 27 1.38 17.87 13.22
N GLU A 28 2.44 17.30 13.80
CA GLU A 28 3.81 17.73 13.56
C GLU A 28 4.21 17.57 12.10
N TRP A 29 3.91 16.40 11.49
CA TRP A 29 4.20 16.21 10.08
C TRP A 29 3.48 17.21 9.19
N LEU A 30 2.18 17.48 9.44
CA LEU A 30 1.39 18.44 8.65
C LEU A 30 1.90 19.86 8.83
N SER A 31 2.29 20.24 10.05
CA SER A 31 2.87 21.57 10.34
C SER A 31 4.19 21.76 9.60
N GLY A 32 5.08 20.75 9.62
CA GLY A 32 6.31 20.77 8.85
C GLY A 32 6.07 20.87 7.35
N TRP A 33 5.11 20.11 6.83
CA TRP A 33 4.76 20.18 5.41
C TRP A 33 4.20 21.54 4.99
N ILE A 34 3.35 22.16 5.82
CA ILE A 34 2.84 23.52 5.59
C ILE A 34 3.99 24.54 5.63
N ALA A 35 4.86 24.46 6.64
CA ALA A 35 6.00 25.34 6.78
C ALA A 35 6.92 25.28 5.53
N LEU A 36 7.26 24.09 5.08
CA LEU A 36 8.14 23.90 3.93
C LEU A 36 7.48 24.33 2.61
N THR A 37 6.22 23.87 2.39
CA THR A 37 5.57 23.95 1.08
C THR A 37 4.94 25.33 0.84
N PHE A 38 4.24 25.88 1.83
CA PHE A 38 3.47 27.12 1.68
C PHE A 38 4.17 28.34 2.29
N LEU A 39 4.74 28.20 3.48
CA LEU A 39 5.42 29.32 4.14
C LEU A 39 6.87 29.51 3.67
N LYS A 40 7.43 28.53 2.94
CA LYS A 40 8.81 28.55 2.44
C LYS A 40 9.85 28.77 3.56
N SER A 41 9.57 28.21 4.72
CA SER A 41 10.38 28.32 5.95
C SER A 41 10.96 26.95 6.32
N PRO A 42 12.07 26.51 5.70
CA PRO A 42 12.65 25.21 5.96
C PRO A 42 13.12 25.04 7.41
N GLU A 43 13.56 26.10 8.09
CA GLU A 43 13.98 26.05 9.50
C GLU A 43 12.82 25.65 10.43
N TYR A 44 11.63 26.22 10.24
CA TYR A 44 10.44 25.80 10.99
C TYR A 44 10.01 24.39 10.62
N ALA A 45 10.12 24.04 9.35
CA ALA A 45 9.79 22.69 8.88
C ALA A 45 10.68 21.63 9.54
N ILE A 46 11.98 21.86 9.66
CA ILE A 46 12.93 20.96 10.34
C ILE A 46 12.50 20.67 11.77
N ASN A 47 12.13 21.70 12.54
CA ASN A 47 11.69 21.52 13.92
C ASN A 47 10.49 20.56 14.02
N HIS A 48 9.49 20.75 13.18
CA HIS A 48 8.29 19.92 13.15
C HIS A 48 8.58 18.49 12.65
N PHE A 49 9.35 18.34 11.56
CA PHE A 49 9.72 17.02 11.06
C PHE A 49 10.63 16.26 12.02
N GLN A 50 11.50 16.96 12.78
CA GLN A 50 12.32 16.35 13.81
C GLN A 50 11.45 15.84 14.97
N ASN A 51 10.47 16.64 15.40
CA ASN A 51 9.49 16.22 16.41
C ASN A 51 8.70 15.01 15.94
N PHE A 52 8.24 15.01 14.68
CA PHE A 52 7.59 13.85 14.08
C PHE A 52 8.51 12.62 14.12
N TYR A 53 9.73 12.74 13.58
CA TYR A 53 10.69 11.64 13.45
C TYR A 53 11.05 11.01 14.79
N ASN A 54 11.21 11.82 15.82
CA ASN A 54 11.55 11.38 17.18
C ASN A 54 10.39 10.65 17.88
N ASN A 55 9.14 10.86 17.43
CA ASN A 55 7.95 10.30 18.08
C ASN A 55 7.30 9.16 17.29
N VAL A 56 7.97 8.63 16.26
CA VAL A 56 7.49 7.50 15.46
C VAL A 56 8.46 6.33 15.48
N GLY A 57 7.95 5.10 15.33
CA GLY A 57 8.78 3.88 15.37
C GLY A 57 8.63 2.97 14.16
N TYR A 58 7.53 3.09 13.41
CA TYR A 58 7.28 2.20 12.27
C TYR A 58 8.07 2.61 11.02
N PRO A 59 8.54 1.63 10.22
CA PRO A 59 9.34 1.87 9.00
C PRO A 59 8.74 2.91 8.06
N ILE A 60 7.44 2.89 7.83
CA ILE A 60 6.74 3.84 6.96
C ILE A 60 6.83 5.29 7.48
N SER A 61 6.70 5.47 8.79
CA SER A 61 6.76 6.79 9.43
C SER A 61 8.20 7.28 9.56
N LEU A 62 9.14 6.39 9.89
CA LEU A 62 10.56 6.72 9.95
C LEU A 62 11.08 7.17 8.58
N ALA A 63 10.76 6.43 7.51
CA ALA A 63 11.13 6.82 6.15
C ALA A 63 10.54 8.18 5.76
N ARG A 64 9.25 8.42 6.11
CA ARG A 64 8.56 9.69 5.85
C ARG A 64 9.24 10.86 6.55
N GLY A 65 9.53 10.74 7.85
CA GLY A 65 10.18 11.78 8.63
C GLY A 65 11.60 12.10 8.14
N ALA A 66 12.40 11.05 7.93
CA ALA A 66 13.76 11.22 7.43
C ALA A 66 13.78 11.84 6.01
N TYR A 67 12.90 11.41 5.11
CA TYR A 67 12.81 12.00 3.77
C TYR A 67 12.52 13.51 3.83
N TRP A 68 11.52 13.93 4.61
CA TRP A 68 11.15 15.35 4.69
C TRP A 68 12.15 16.19 5.46
N LEU A 69 12.91 15.62 6.39
CA LEU A 69 14.10 16.27 6.95
C LEU A 69 15.16 16.50 5.87
N GLY A 70 15.44 15.47 5.05
CA GLY A 70 16.34 15.61 3.91
C GLY A 70 15.92 16.72 2.95
N GLU A 71 14.64 16.75 2.55
CA GLU A 71 14.09 17.82 1.69
C GLU A 71 14.25 19.22 2.33
N SER A 72 14.06 19.33 3.63
CA SER A 72 14.19 20.61 4.34
C SER A 72 15.64 21.10 4.39
N TYR A 73 16.59 20.23 4.71
CA TYR A 73 18.03 20.57 4.68
C TYR A 73 18.54 20.85 3.26
N GLU A 74 18.01 20.14 2.25
CA GLU A 74 18.34 20.43 0.84
C GLU A 74 17.91 21.86 0.44
N LYS A 75 16.77 22.37 0.96
CA LYS A 75 16.32 23.76 0.76
C LYS A 75 17.22 24.79 1.43
N LEU A 76 17.92 24.41 2.48
CA LEU A 76 18.94 25.26 3.14
C LEU A 76 20.33 25.16 2.48
N ASN A 77 20.46 24.35 1.40
CA ASN A 77 21.74 24.00 0.78
C ASN A 77 22.72 23.22 1.67
N GLU A 78 22.23 22.62 2.76
CA GLU A 78 22.98 21.73 3.64
C GLU A 78 23.01 20.30 3.09
N LYS A 79 23.73 20.11 1.98
CA LYS A 79 23.72 18.86 1.19
C LYS A 79 24.19 17.63 1.98
N GLU A 80 25.19 17.76 2.83
CA GLU A 80 25.71 16.66 3.63
C GLU A 80 24.66 16.14 4.63
N THR A 81 24.03 17.07 5.35
CA THR A 81 22.95 16.76 6.30
C THR A 81 21.73 16.16 5.56
N ALA A 82 21.36 16.74 4.42
CA ALA A 82 20.27 16.22 3.58
C ALA A 82 20.55 14.77 3.14
N ASN A 83 21.75 14.48 2.61
CA ASN A 83 22.13 13.13 2.19
C ASN A 83 22.14 12.13 3.34
N LYS A 84 22.53 12.54 4.55
CA LYS A 84 22.43 11.70 5.74
C LYS A 84 20.98 11.26 6.00
N PHE A 85 20.04 12.20 5.99
CA PHE A 85 18.63 11.89 6.22
C PHE A 85 18.00 11.10 5.05
N PHE A 86 18.35 11.39 3.80
CA PHE A 86 17.92 10.55 2.68
C PHE A 86 18.48 9.12 2.80
N SER A 87 19.72 8.95 3.25
CA SER A 87 20.28 7.61 3.50
C SER A 87 19.55 6.88 4.62
N GLU A 88 19.13 7.58 5.68
CA GLU A 88 18.28 6.97 6.72
C GLU A 88 16.91 6.53 6.17
N ALA A 89 16.26 7.35 5.36
CA ALA A 89 14.99 6.98 4.74
C ALA A 89 15.15 5.80 3.77
N ALA A 90 16.23 5.76 2.98
CA ALA A 90 16.52 4.69 2.01
C ALA A 90 16.73 3.30 2.63
N LYS A 91 16.97 3.20 3.95
CA LYS A 91 16.99 1.92 4.67
C LYS A 91 15.65 1.17 4.65
N PHE A 92 14.57 1.83 4.24
CA PHE A 92 13.21 1.27 4.19
C PHE A 92 12.67 1.19 2.74
N PRO A 93 13.29 0.38 1.85
CA PRO A 93 12.97 0.37 0.42
C PRO A 93 11.56 -0.12 0.08
N MET A 94 10.84 -0.76 1.03
CA MET A 94 9.43 -1.13 0.86
C MET A 94 8.46 0.05 1.06
N THR A 95 8.94 1.21 1.48
CA THR A 95 8.10 2.39 1.70
C THR A 95 8.24 3.39 0.56
N TYR A 96 7.19 4.17 0.29
CA TYR A 96 7.21 5.21 -0.74
C TYR A 96 8.36 6.20 -0.56
N TYR A 97 8.50 6.75 0.65
CA TYR A 97 9.57 7.71 0.94
C TYR A 97 10.97 7.09 0.96
N GLY A 98 11.07 5.80 1.33
CA GLY A 98 12.32 5.06 1.23
C GLY A 98 12.79 4.91 -0.21
N GLN A 99 11.87 4.63 -1.14
CA GLN A 99 12.19 4.54 -2.58
C GLN A 99 12.58 5.90 -3.17
N LEU A 100 11.84 6.97 -2.81
CA LEU A 100 12.21 8.32 -3.23
C LEU A 100 13.60 8.71 -2.73
N ALA A 101 13.88 8.44 -1.45
CA ALA A 101 15.19 8.71 -0.85
C ALA A 101 16.30 7.89 -1.51
N PHE A 102 16.05 6.60 -1.77
CA PHE A 102 17.01 5.75 -2.47
C PHE A 102 17.40 6.34 -3.83
N ASN A 103 16.44 6.82 -4.60
CA ASN A 103 16.70 7.46 -5.89
C ASN A 103 17.48 8.78 -5.75
N LYS A 104 17.34 9.50 -4.62
CA LYS A 104 18.12 10.71 -4.33
C LYS A 104 19.60 10.38 -4.09
N VAL A 105 19.88 9.36 -3.27
CA VAL A 105 21.25 8.99 -2.90
C VAL A 105 21.93 8.07 -3.90
N ASN A 106 21.16 7.32 -4.72
CA ASN A 106 21.65 6.40 -5.73
C ASN A 106 20.91 6.61 -7.06
N PRO A 107 21.12 7.72 -7.77
CA PRO A 107 20.44 8.00 -9.02
C PRO A 107 20.69 6.90 -10.06
N GLY A 108 19.63 6.27 -10.57
CA GLY A 108 19.70 5.17 -11.54
C GLY A 108 20.10 3.81 -10.96
N GLY A 109 20.26 3.71 -9.65
CA GLY A 109 20.52 2.44 -8.97
C GLY A 109 19.27 1.54 -8.94
N ASN A 110 19.49 0.24 -9.01
CA ASN A 110 18.46 -0.74 -8.72
C ASN A 110 18.42 -0.98 -7.21
N PHE A 111 17.23 -0.95 -6.63
CA PHE A 111 17.08 -1.39 -5.24
C PHE A 111 16.53 -2.81 -5.20
N GLU A 112 17.04 -3.60 -4.27
CA GLU A 112 16.52 -4.94 -3.99
C GLU A 112 15.70 -4.91 -2.70
N LEU A 113 14.54 -5.56 -2.74
CA LEU A 113 13.77 -5.80 -1.53
C LEU A 113 14.44 -6.93 -0.74
N ARG A 114 15.02 -6.59 0.40
CA ARG A 114 15.54 -7.58 1.32
C ARG A 114 14.42 -8.52 1.75
N ASP A 115 14.65 -9.83 1.61
CA ASP A 115 13.72 -10.86 2.06
C ASP A 115 14.37 -11.70 3.15
N GLU A 116 13.70 -11.80 4.29
CA GLU A 116 14.15 -12.53 5.47
C GLU A 116 13.24 -13.74 5.75
N SER A 117 12.59 -14.26 4.70
CA SER A 117 11.67 -15.39 4.79
C SER A 117 12.43 -16.72 5.02
N ASN A 118 13.11 -16.82 6.14
CA ASN A 118 13.87 -18.00 6.55
C ASN A 118 13.18 -18.71 7.72
N PHE A 119 13.37 -20.01 7.83
CA PHE A 119 12.90 -20.84 8.95
C PHE A 119 13.86 -21.99 9.25
N ASP A 120 13.78 -22.51 10.47
CA ASP A 120 14.50 -23.69 10.90
C ASP A 120 13.87 -24.95 10.28
N LYS A 121 14.68 -25.79 9.58
CA LYS A 121 14.19 -27.00 8.88
C LYS A 121 13.68 -28.09 9.83
N ASP A 122 14.21 -28.19 11.02
CA ASP A 122 13.74 -29.17 11.98
C ASP A 122 12.44 -28.69 12.64
N TYR A 123 12.34 -27.39 12.89
CA TYR A 123 11.09 -26.78 13.33
C TYR A 123 9.97 -26.88 12.26
N GLU A 124 10.30 -26.80 10.98
CA GLU A 124 9.33 -27.02 9.90
C GLU A 124 8.66 -28.39 10.02
N LYS A 125 9.44 -29.45 10.33
CA LYS A 125 8.90 -30.81 10.53
C LYS A 125 7.98 -30.89 11.74
N GLU A 126 8.33 -30.17 12.81
CA GLU A 126 7.49 -30.07 14.01
C GLU A 126 6.21 -29.27 13.71
N PHE A 127 6.34 -28.11 13.07
CA PHE A 127 5.23 -27.26 12.67
C PHE A 127 4.20 -28.03 11.83
N LYS A 128 4.65 -28.78 10.82
CA LYS A 128 3.79 -29.61 9.95
C LYS A 128 3.01 -30.70 10.69
N LYS A 129 3.41 -31.11 11.88
CA LYS A 129 2.68 -32.04 12.74
C LYS A 129 1.55 -31.39 13.53
N ASN A 130 1.48 -30.04 13.57
CA ASN A 130 0.45 -29.35 14.30
C ASN A 130 -0.93 -29.62 13.73
N LYS A 131 -1.86 -30.10 14.59
CA LYS A 131 -3.21 -30.47 14.18
C LYS A 131 -4.00 -29.31 13.57
N LEU A 132 -3.71 -28.08 13.96
CA LEU A 132 -4.38 -26.89 13.43
C LEU A 132 -4.16 -26.70 11.92
N ILE A 133 -3.05 -27.19 11.36
CA ILE A 133 -2.80 -27.12 9.91
C ILE A 133 -3.86 -27.92 9.14
N LYS A 134 -4.24 -29.11 9.65
CA LYS A 134 -5.30 -29.91 9.04
C LYS A 134 -6.64 -29.18 9.04
N HIS A 135 -6.93 -28.40 10.09
CA HIS A 135 -8.15 -27.58 10.14
C HIS A 135 -8.12 -26.45 9.12
N VAL A 136 -6.97 -25.79 8.92
CA VAL A 136 -6.82 -24.77 7.87
C VAL A 136 -7.08 -25.35 6.48
N ILE A 137 -6.50 -26.52 6.18
CA ILE A 137 -6.69 -27.21 4.90
C ILE A 137 -8.15 -27.61 4.71
N LEU A 138 -8.78 -28.21 5.73
CA LEU A 138 -10.19 -28.60 5.68
C LEU A 138 -11.11 -27.39 5.46
N LEU A 139 -10.85 -26.28 6.13
CA LEU A 139 -11.60 -25.04 5.91
C LEU A 139 -11.45 -24.52 4.47
N HIS A 140 -10.28 -24.70 3.87
CA HIS A 140 -10.08 -24.36 2.47
C HIS A 140 -10.89 -25.26 1.52
N GLU A 141 -10.84 -26.57 1.71
CA GLU A 141 -11.60 -27.54 0.92
C GLU A 141 -13.12 -27.32 0.99
N LEU A 142 -13.61 -26.82 2.13
CA LEU A 142 -15.03 -26.48 2.36
C LEU A 142 -15.42 -25.05 1.89
N ASP A 143 -14.56 -24.33 1.17
CA ASP A 143 -14.71 -22.89 0.82
C ASP A 143 -15.02 -21.97 2.04
N ALA A 144 -14.52 -22.37 3.20
CA ALA A 144 -14.71 -21.71 4.49
C ALA A 144 -13.43 -21.03 5.03
N SER A 145 -12.44 -20.77 4.16
CA SER A 145 -11.11 -20.24 4.53
C SER A 145 -11.16 -18.93 5.32
N GLN A 146 -12.25 -18.18 5.28
CA GLN A 146 -12.42 -16.95 6.08
C GLN A 146 -12.33 -17.22 7.59
N TYR A 147 -12.63 -18.45 8.04
CA TYR A 147 -12.54 -18.86 9.45
C TYR A 147 -11.14 -19.30 9.88
N ALA A 148 -10.20 -19.45 8.93
CA ALA A 148 -8.82 -19.85 9.23
C ALA A 148 -7.96 -18.72 9.79
N LYS A 149 -8.44 -17.46 9.77
CA LYS A 149 -7.65 -16.27 10.13
C LYS A 149 -7.00 -16.36 11.50
N ASP A 150 -7.76 -16.68 12.53
CA ASP A 150 -7.25 -16.71 13.90
C ASP A 150 -6.33 -17.92 14.13
N ILE A 151 -6.58 -19.02 13.43
CA ILE A 151 -5.71 -20.21 13.44
C ILE A 151 -4.35 -19.84 12.82
N LEU A 152 -4.33 -19.21 11.65
CA LEU A 152 -3.11 -18.80 10.96
C LEU A 152 -2.33 -17.76 11.76
N LYS A 153 -3.03 -16.82 12.39
CA LYS A 153 -2.42 -15.84 13.29
C LYS A 153 -1.75 -16.53 14.49
N HIS A 154 -2.44 -17.46 15.13
CA HIS A 154 -1.89 -18.23 16.24
C HIS A 154 -0.67 -19.04 15.80
N LEU A 155 -0.74 -19.74 14.66
CA LEU A 155 0.38 -20.49 14.11
C LEU A 155 1.61 -19.61 13.85
N ALA A 156 1.40 -18.38 13.37
CA ALA A 156 2.48 -17.42 13.13
C ALA A 156 3.20 -16.99 14.42
N GLU A 157 2.52 -16.98 15.56
CA GLU A 157 3.03 -16.50 16.84
C GLU A 157 3.70 -17.60 17.70
N LEU A 158 3.67 -18.88 17.27
CA LEU A 158 4.15 -20.02 18.10
C LEU A 158 5.64 -19.95 18.43
N ASN A 159 6.48 -19.68 17.45
CA ASN A 159 7.93 -19.60 17.62
C ASN A 159 8.56 -18.75 16.51
N ILE A 160 8.53 -17.43 16.72
CA ILE A 160 8.98 -16.44 15.74
C ILE A 160 10.47 -16.62 15.43
N GLU A 161 11.30 -16.92 16.42
CA GLU A 161 12.75 -17.09 16.26
C GLU A 161 13.08 -18.26 15.32
N LYS A 162 12.24 -19.30 15.28
CA LYS A 162 12.38 -20.45 14.37
C LYS A 162 11.62 -20.30 13.06
N GLY A 163 10.98 -19.16 12.82
CA GLY A 163 10.32 -18.84 11.56
C GLY A 163 8.86 -19.28 11.45
N SER A 164 8.13 -19.39 12.57
CA SER A 164 6.69 -19.73 12.54
C SER A 164 5.86 -18.77 11.68
N GLU A 165 6.24 -17.48 11.64
CA GLU A 165 5.59 -16.48 10.78
C GLU A 165 5.73 -16.84 9.29
N VAL A 166 6.92 -17.28 8.87
CA VAL A 166 7.20 -17.68 7.49
C VAL A 166 6.37 -18.91 7.12
N LEU A 167 6.35 -19.93 7.99
CA LEU A 167 5.61 -21.17 7.76
C LEU A 167 4.09 -20.94 7.74
N ALA A 168 3.57 -20.05 8.58
CA ALA A 168 2.16 -19.67 8.58
C ALA A 168 1.79 -18.82 7.35
N ALA A 169 2.67 -17.94 6.88
CA ALA A 169 2.47 -17.19 5.65
C ALA A 169 2.52 -18.11 4.42
N GLU A 170 3.40 -19.11 4.39
CA GLU A 170 3.45 -20.14 3.36
C GLU A 170 2.17 -20.98 3.33
N LEU A 171 1.70 -21.44 4.49
CA LEU A 171 0.42 -22.16 4.63
C LEU A 171 -0.75 -21.28 4.15
N SER A 172 -0.76 -19.98 4.51
CA SER A 172 -1.79 -19.05 4.03
C SER A 172 -1.80 -18.96 2.51
N THR A 173 -0.63 -18.87 1.89
CA THR A 173 -0.48 -18.84 0.43
C THR A 173 -0.94 -20.14 -0.22
N SER A 174 -0.64 -21.30 0.37
CA SER A 174 -1.02 -22.61 -0.16
C SER A 174 -2.53 -22.86 -0.17
N VAL A 175 -3.27 -22.17 0.71
CA VAL A 175 -4.75 -22.18 0.76
C VAL A 175 -5.37 -20.93 0.10
N GLU A 176 -4.63 -20.27 -0.80
CA GLU A 176 -5.04 -19.09 -1.56
C GLU A 176 -5.50 -17.89 -0.71
N ARG A 177 -5.09 -17.84 0.56
CA ARG A 177 -5.37 -16.72 1.46
C ARG A 177 -4.15 -15.78 1.51
N TYR A 178 -3.85 -15.20 0.36
CA TYR A 178 -2.79 -14.20 0.20
C TYR A 178 -2.95 -13.01 1.15
N ASP A 179 -4.19 -12.61 1.44
CA ASP A 179 -4.52 -11.57 2.39
C ASP A 179 -4.00 -11.87 3.80
N PHE A 180 -4.09 -13.13 4.26
CA PHE A 180 -3.55 -13.52 5.56
C PHE A 180 -2.03 -13.58 5.55
N ALA A 181 -1.41 -14.09 4.48
CA ALA A 181 0.04 -14.05 4.32
C ALA A 181 0.57 -12.61 4.37
N ILE A 182 -0.12 -11.68 3.72
CA ILE A 182 0.19 -10.24 3.75
C ILE A 182 0.02 -9.67 5.17
N GLN A 183 -1.03 -10.00 5.89
CA GLN A 183 -1.25 -9.51 7.27
C GLN A 183 -0.16 -9.99 8.23
N ILE A 184 0.27 -11.26 8.12
CA ILE A 184 1.40 -11.80 8.89
C ILE A 184 2.67 -11.02 8.55
N SER A 185 2.98 -10.85 7.26
CA SER A 185 4.18 -10.15 6.80
C SER A 185 4.19 -8.67 7.18
N LYS A 186 3.04 -7.99 7.16
CA LYS A 186 2.91 -6.61 7.64
C LYS A 186 3.18 -6.52 9.14
N LYS A 187 2.65 -7.45 9.94
CA LYS A 187 2.93 -7.48 11.39
C LYS A 187 4.43 -7.64 11.64
N ALA A 188 5.10 -8.59 10.95
CA ALA A 188 6.54 -8.79 11.04
C ALA A 188 7.32 -7.51 10.65
N SER A 189 6.87 -6.77 9.63
CA SER A 189 7.53 -5.56 9.18
C SER A 189 7.49 -4.42 10.20
N TYR A 190 6.47 -4.34 11.05
CA TYR A 190 6.42 -3.37 12.15
C TYR A 190 7.51 -3.63 13.19
N GLU A 191 7.96 -4.89 13.31
CA GLU A 191 9.05 -5.32 14.15
C GLU A 191 10.38 -5.45 13.36
N LYS A 192 10.44 -4.82 12.18
CA LYS A 192 11.61 -4.75 11.29
C LYS A 192 12.09 -6.11 10.75
N ARG A 193 11.21 -7.12 10.68
CA ARG A 193 11.43 -8.37 9.95
C ARG A 193 10.71 -8.33 8.60
N PHE A 194 11.41 -8.60 7.51
CA PHE A 194 10.91 -8.34 6.16
C PHE A 194 10.64 -9.64 5.40
N LEU A 195 9.39 -10.10 5.43
CA LEU A 195 8.90 -11.28 4.72
C LEU A 195 8.33 -10.88 3.35
N ASN A 196 9.18 -10.31 2.49
CA ASN A 196 8.72 -9.67 1.25
C ASN A 196 8.16 -10.66 0.23
N LYS A 197 8.62 -11.91 0.21
CA LYS A 197 8.04 -13.01 -0.59
C LYS A 197 6.53 -13.15 -0.38
N TYR A 198 6.06 -13.02 0.87
CA TYR A 198 4.66 -13.17 1.24
C TYR A 198 3.91 -11.84 1.30
N ASN A 199 4.62 -10.73 1.47
CA ASN A 199 4.04 -9.40 1.47
C ASN A 199 3.64 -8.91 0.07
N TYR A 200 4.28 -9.46 -0.98
CA TYR A 200 4.04 -9.12 -2.37
C TYR A 200 3.77 -10.38 -3.22
N PRO A 201 2.59 -11.00 -3.08
CA PRO A 201 2.24 -12.20 -3.84
C PRO A 201 2.23 -11.94 -5.34
N VAL A 202 2.71 -12.91 -6.12
CA VAL A 202 2.66 -12.86 -7.58
C VAL A 202 1.66 -13.91 -8.06
N ILE A 203 0.55 -13.43 -8.65
CA ILE A 203 -0.49 -14.25 -9.26
C ILE A 203 -0.64 -13.90 -10.74
N ALA A 204 -1.25 -14.79 -11.52
CA ALA A 204 -1.51 -14.55 -12.93
C ALA A 204 -2.46 -13.35 -13.13
N THR A 205 -2.14 -12.50 -14.10
CA THR A 205 -2.99 -11.39 -14.53
C THR A 205 -3.24 -11.47 -16.05
N PRO A 206 -4.38 -10.95 -16.53
CA PRO A 206 -4.68 -11.01 -17.97
C PRO A 206 -3.73 -10.11 -18.76
N LYS A 207 -3.15 -10.65 -19.82
CA LYS A 207 -2.32 -9.87 -20.77
C LYS A 207 -3.18 -9.16 -21.83
N ILE A 208 -4.26 -9.79 -22.26
CA ILE A 208 -5.17 -9.29 -23.29
C ILE A 208 -6.62 -9.49 -22.83
N VAL A 209 -7.45 -8.45 -22.98
CA VAL A 209 -8.92 -8.51 -22.77
C VAL A 209 -9.58 -7.79 -23.93
N ASN A 210 -10.51 -8.44 -24.61
CA ASN A 210 -11.22 -7.90 -25.78
C ASN A 210 -10.25 -7.23 -26.82
N ASN A 211 -9.22 -7.97 -27.23
CA ASN A 211 -8.18 -7.55 -28.17
C ASN A 211 -7.39 -6.27 -27.76
N LYS A 212 -7.44 -5.89 -26.50
CA LYS A 212 -6.64 -4.79 -25.95
C LYS A 212 -5.57 -5.35 -25.02
N GLN A 213 -4.38 -4.84 -25.12
CA GLN A 213 -3.30 -5.14 -24.19
C GLN A 213 -3.62 -4.52 -22.83
N MET A 214 -3.45 -5.30 -21.76
CA MET A 214 -3.67 -4.84 -20.39
C MET A 214 -2.38 -4.21 -19.83
N PRO A 215 -2.49 -3.44 -18.75
CA PRO A 215 -1.31 -2.92 -18.04
C PRO A 215 -0.38 -4.06 -17.61
N LYS A 216 0.90 -3.72 -17.41
CA LYS A 216 1.89 -4.67 -16.92
C LYS A 216 1.41 -5.32 -15.62
N GLN A 217 1.76 -6.59 -15.44
CA GLN A 217 1.37 -7.41 -14.28
C GLN A 217 1.67 -6.71 -12.95
N GLU A 218 2.85 -6.09 -12.84
CA GLU A 218 3.31 -5.42 -11.62
C GLU A 218 2.37 -4.30 -11.19
N ILE A 219 1.82 -3.56 -12.15
CA ILE A 219 0.87 -2.47 -11.88
C ILE A 219 -0.48 -3.03 -11.43
N VAL A 220 -0.97 -4.08 -12.08
CA VAL A 220 -2.23 -4.74 -11.70
C VAL A 220 -2.13 -5.30 -10.29
N LEU A 221 -1.02 -6.00 -9.97
CA LEU A 221 -0.76 -6.55 -8.64
C LEU A 221 -0.64 -5.47 -7.58
N ALA A 222 -0.01 -4.34 -7.89
CA ALA A 222 0.09 -3.19 -6.98
C ALA A 222 -1.30 -2.60 -6.64
N ILE A 223 -2.20 -2.50 -7.64
CA ILE A 223 -3.58 -2.07 -7.41
C ILE A 223 -4.32 -3.09 -6.53
N ILE A 224 -4.26 -4.38 -6.84
CA ILE A 224 -4.88 -5.43 -6.02
C ILE A 224 -4.36 -5.37 -4.58
N ARG A 225 -3.05 -5.18 -4.41
CA ARG A 225 -2.41 -5.07 -3.10
C ARG A 225 -2.95 -3.89 -2.28
N GLN A 226 -3.19 -2.75 -2.93
CA GLN A 226 -3.70 -1.55 -2.29
C GLN A 226 -5.20 -1.63 -2.01
N GLU A 227 -5.99 -2.22 -2.91
CA GLU A 227 -7.46 -2.23 -2.83
C GLU A 227 -7.99 -3.27 -1.84
N SER A 228 -7.41 -4.45 -1.78
CA SER A 228 -7.96 -5.56 -1.00
C SER A 228 -6.94 -6.42 -0.26
N GLU A 229 -5.64 -6.14 -0.40
CA GLU A 229 -4.60 -7.08 0.06
C GLU A 229 -4.80 -8.49 -0.51
N PHE A 230 -5.29 -8.63 -1.74
CA PHE A 230 -5.61 -9.90 -2.41
C PHE A 230 -6.79 -10.68 -1.80
N ASP A 231 -7.64 -10.07 -0.97
CA ASP A 231 -8.86 -10.73 -0.51
C ASP A 231 -9.90 -10.81 -1.65
N ARG A 232 -10.10 -12.02 -2.18
CA ARG A 232 -11.06 -12.27 -3.26
C ARG A 232 -12.52 -11.99 -2.86
N LYS A 233 -12.84 -12.12 -1.56
CA LYS A 233 -14.19 -11.89 -1.01
C LYS A 233 -14.37 -10.48 -0.44
N ALA A 234 -13.41 -9.58 -0.63
CA ALA A 234 -13.46 -8.22 -0.09
C ALA A 234 -14.73 -7.48 -0.52
N ASN A 235 -15.40 -6.89 0.45
CA ASN A 235 -16.57 -6.04 0.29
C ASN A 235 -16.37 -4.78 1.12
N SER A 236 -16.32 -3.61 0.48
CA SER A 236 -16.25 -2.37 1.22
C SER A 236 -17.65 -1.95 1.71
N TRP A 237 -17.70 -1.11 2.74
CA TRP A 237 -18.95 -0.51 3.20
C TRP A 237 -19.66 0.31 2.11
N ALA A 238 -18.92 0.85 1.12
CA ALA A 238 -19.47 1.57 -0.03
C ALA A 238 -19.95 0.64 -1.16
N GLY A 239 -19.77 -0.69 -1.02
CA GLY A 239 -20.21 -1.68 -1.99
C GLY A 239 -19.20 -2.00 -3.11
N ALA A 240 -17.94 -1.59 -2.98
CA ALA A 240 -16.87 -2.07 -3.86
C ALA A 240 -16.55 -3.55 -3.58
N ARG A 241 -16.22 -4.35 -4.63
CA ARG A 241 -16.19 -5.81 -4.54
C ARG A 241 -14.94 -6.44 -5.14
N GLY A 242 -14.44 -7.47 -4.47
CA GLY A 242 -13.39 -8.37 -4.92
C GLY A 242 -12.00 -7.73 -4.92
N MET A 243 -11.03 -8.43 -5.50
CA MET A 243 -9.61 -8.08 -5.43
C MET A 243 -9.29 -6.65 -5.89
N MET A 244 -9.95 -6.17 -6.94
CA MET A 244 -9.73 -4.84 -7.50
C MET A 244 -10.81 -3.83 -7.09
N GLN A 245 -11.62 -4.13 -6.07
CA GLN A 245 -12.62 -3.25 -5.44
C GLN A 245 -13.50 -2.47 -6.44
N LEU A 246 -14.11 -3.21 -7.37
CA LEU A 246 -14.97 -2.60 -8.38
C LEU A 246 -16.35 -2.26 -7.82
N MET A 247 -16.77 -1.00 -8.03
CA MET A 247 -18.14 -0.59 -7.77
C MET A 247 -19.10 -1.25 -8.76
N LYS A 248 -20.30 -1.64 -8.30
CA LYS A 248 -21.35 -2.29 -9.11
C LYS A 248 -21.59 -1.57 -10.45
N TYR A 249 -21.73 -0.26 -10.41
CA TYR A 249 -22.00 0.56 -11.60
C TYR A 249 -20.81 0.55 -12.56
N THR A 250 -19.60 0.74 -12.06
CA THR A 250 -18.37 0.69 -12.85
C THR A 250 -18.20 -0.69 -13.49
N ALA A 251 -18.37 -1.77 -12.73
CA ALA A 251 -18.26 -3.13 -13.25
C ALA A 251 -19.25 -3.41 -14.38
N LYS A 252 -20.50 -2.92 -14.29
CA LYS A 252 -21.52 -3.08 -15.34
C LYS A 252 -21.11 -2.39 -16.64
N ILE A 253 -20.61 -1.14 -16.56
CA ILE A 253 -20.15 -0.39 -17.74
C ILE A 253 -18.94 -1.07 -18.36
N VAL A 254 -17.94 -1.42 -17.53
CA VAL A 254 -16.71 -2.03 -17.97
C VAL A 254 -16.95 -3.42 -18.60
N ALA A 255 -17.83 -4.24 -18.03
CA ALA A 255 -18.21 -5.53 -18.61
C ALA A 255 -18.76 -5.36 -20.04
N LYS A 256 -19.66 -4.38 -20.24
CA LYS A 256 -20.17 -4.06 -21.58
C LYS A 256 -19.06 -3.64 -22.55
N GLN A 257 -18.16 -2.77 -22.13
CA GLN A 257 -17.03 -2.30 -22.94
C GLN A 257 -16.02 -3.42 -23.25
N ALA A 258 -15.77 -4.31 -22.28
CA ALA A 258 -14.90 -5.47 -22.41
C ALA A 258 -15.55 -6.64 -23.18
N LYS A 259 -16.82 -6.53 -23.59
CA LYS A 259 -17.63 -7.61 -24.19
C LYS A 259 -17.71 -8.87 -23.31
N LEU A 260 -17.77 -8.69 -22.00
CA LEU A 260 -17.92 -9.76 -21.02
C LEU A 260 -19.33 -9.73 -20.43
N PRO A 261 -19.94 -10.89 -20.09
CA PRO A 261 -21.22 -10.94 -19.42
C PRO A 261 -21.09 -10.32 -18.02
N TYR A 262 -21.99 -9.39 -17.68
CA TYR A 262 -21.99 -8.76 -16.36
C TYR A 262 -22.61 -9.72 -15.31
N SER A 263 -21.91 -9.92 -14.21
CA SER A 263 -22.40 -10.64 -13.04
C SER A 263 -21.83 -10.02 -11.76
N ILE A 264 -22.72 -9.57 -10.86
CA ILE A 264 -22.30 -8.97 -9.59
C ILE A 264 -21.73 -10.02 -8.61
N SER A 265 -22.28 -11.24 -8.63
CA SER A 265 -21.80 -12.34 -7.77
C SER A 265 -20.39 -12.78 -8.15
N ARG A 266 -20.06 -12.80 -9.43
CA ARG A 266 -18.72 -13.14 -9.91
C ARG A 266 -17.64 -12.16 -9.47
N LEU A 267 -17.98 -10.93 -9.10
CA LEU A 267 -16.97 -9.97 -8.61
C LEU A 267 -16.26 -10.44 -7.34
N THR A 268 -16.89 -11.30 -6.54
CA THR A 268 -16.29 -11.88 -5.32
C THR A 268 -16.10 -13.39 -5.40
N ALA A 269 -16.83 -14.09 -6.27
CA ALA A 269 -16.72 -15.53 -6.42
C ALA A 269 -15.66 -15.97 -7.45
N ASP A 270 -15.32 -15.07 -8.40
CA ASP A 270 -14.43 -15.37 -9.52
C ASP A 270 -13.32 -14.30 -9.60
N PRO A 271 -12.15 -14.56 -8.98
CA PRO A 271 -11.02 -13.63 -8.98
C PRO A 271 -10.55 -13.25 -10.38
N GLU A 272 -10.51 -14.21 -11.31
CA GLU A 272 -10.07 -13.96 -12.69
C GLU A 272 -10.98 -12.97 -13.40
N TYR A 273 -12.30 -13.13 -13.22
CA TYR A 273 -13.29 -12.20 -13.75
C TYR A 273 -13.13 -10.79 -13.18
N ASN A 274 -12.93 -10.67 -11.85
CA ASN A 274 -12.71 -9.41 -11.18
C ASN A 274 -11.45 -8.71 -11.71
N ILE A 275 -10.33 -9.45 -11.81
CA ILE A 275 -9.05 -8.93 -12.30
C ILE A 275 -9.15 -8.53 -13.79
N LYS A 276 -9.86 -9.30 -14.63
CA LYS A 276 -10.11 -8.92 -16.03
C LYS A 276 -10.83 -7.57 -16.15
N LEU A 277 -11.91 -7.39 -15.40
CA LEU A 277 -12.66 -6.14 -15.42
C LEU A 277 -11.85 -4.98 -14.85
N GLY A 278 -11.18 -5.16 -13.71
CA GLY A 278 -10.38 -4.12 -13.08
C GLY A 278 -9.20 -3.68 -13.94
N SER A 279 -8.49 -4.63 -14.55
CA SER A 279 -7.40 -4.36 -15.48
C SER A 279 -7.87 -3.59 -16.71
N TYR A 280 -9.02 -3.99 -17.28
CA TYR A 280 -9.61 -3.29 -18.43
C TYR A 280 -10.03 -1.86 -18.07
N TYR A 281 -10.61 -1.66 -16.88
CA TYR A 281 -10.98 -0.33 -16.39
C TYR A 281 -9.75 0.55 -16.20
N PHE A 282 -8.72 0.04 -15.53
CA PHE A 282 -7.49 0.80 -15.30
C PHE A 282 -6.77 1.14 -16.61
N ASN A 283 -6.76 0.20 -17.58
CA ASN A 283 -6.25 0.46 -18.92
C ASN A 283 -7.00 1.60 -19.63
N GLY A 284 -8.31 1.66 -19.49
CA GLY A 284 -9.12 2.78 -19.98
C GLY A 284 -8.69 4.12 -19.36
N LEU A 285 -8.50 4.15 -18.04
CA LEU A 285 -8.01 5.34 -17.36
C LEU A 285 -6.59 5.75 -17.79
N LEU A 286 -5.69 4.80 -17.99
CA LEU A 286 -4.36 5.10 -18.55
C LEU A 286 -4.44 5.78 -19.90
N ASN A 287 -5.32 5.31 -20.77
CA ASN A 287 -5.52 5.93 -22.09
C ASN A 287 -6.14 7.32 -21.96
N ASP A 288 -7.13 7.51 -21.08
CA ASP A 288 -7.78 8.80 -20.83
C ASP A 288 -6.79 9.87 -20.30
N TYR A 289 -5.73 9.44 -19.63
CA TYR A 289 -4.67 10.30 -19.10
C TYR A 289 -3.33 10.18 -19.83
N ASN A 290 -3.33 9.73 -21.09
CA ASN A 290 -2.13 9.67 -21.96
C ASN A 290 -0.95 8.89 -21.32
N GLY A 291 -1.24 7.82 -20.56
CA GLY A 291 -0.23 7.02 -19.89
C GLY A 291 0.33 7.60 -18.60
N VAL A 292 -0.20 8.72 -18.10
CA VAL A 292 0.25 9.35 -16.84
C VAL A 292 -0.31 8.56 -15.66
N PHE A 293 0.50 7.67 -15.10
CA PHE A 293 0.13 6.77 -14.01
C PHE A 293 -0.48 7.47 -12.78
N PRO A 294 0.11 8.55 -12.23
CA PRO A 294 -0.47 9.22 -11.07
C PRO A 294 -1.92 9.65 -11.28
N PHE A 295 -2.27 10.16 -12.46
CA PHE A 295 -3.65 10.55 -12.76
C PHE A 295 -4.58 9.34 -12.91
N ALA A 296 -4.12 8.28 -13.56
CA ALA A 296 -4.90 7.06 -13.72
C ALA A 296 -5.17 6.39 -12.35
N ILE A 297 -4.18 6.33 -11.47
CA ILE A 297 -4.30 5.79 -10.10
C ILE A 297 -5.25 6.67 -9.27
N ALA A 298 -5.09 7.99 -9.32
CA ALA A 298 -5.99 8.91 -8.64
C ALA A 298 -7.44 8.79 -9.14
N ALA A 299 -7.62 8.60 -10.46
CA ALA A 299 -8.93 8.40 -11.08
C ALA A 299 -9.55 7.04 -10.74
N TYR A 300 -8.74 6.00 -10.60
CA TYR A 300 -9.21 4.69 -10.14
C TYR A 300 -9.80 4.78 -8.73
N ASN A 301 -9.07 5.42 -7.80
CA ASN A 301 -9.47 5.55 -6.40
C ASN A 301 -10.61 6.58 -6.20
N ALA A 302 -10.46 7.81 -6.73
CA ALA A 302 -11.36 8.92 -6.45
C ALA A 302 -12.42 9.16 -7.52
N GLY A 303 -12.30 8.51 -8.67
CA GLY A 303 -13.12 8.71 -9.86
C GLY A 303 -12.58 9.81 -10.80
N PRO A 304 -12.75 9.64 -12.13
CA PRO A 304 -12.17 10.53 -13.14
C PRO A 304 -12.67 11.97 -13.04
N ASN A 305 -13.91 12.20 -12.63
CA ASN A 305 -14.46 13.55 -12.49
C ASN A 305 -13.77 14.37 -11.39
N ARG A 306 -13.36 13.74 -10.28
CA ARG A 306 -12.58 14.41 -9.23
C ARG A 306 -11.21 14.82 -9.73
N VAL A 307 -10.52 13.95 -10.47
CA VAL A 307 -9.20 14.25 -11.04
C VAL A 307 -9.30 15.41 -12.03
N LYS A 308 -10.32 15.43 -12.89
CA LYS A 308 -10.59 16.59 -13.78
C LYS A 308 -10.75 17.88 -12.99
N THR A 309 -11.52 17.84 -11.90
CA THR A 309 -11.73 19.01 -11.03
C THR A 309 -10.43 19.44 -10.35
N TRP A 310 -9.66 18.51 -9.83
CA TRP A 310 -8.36 18.81 -9.19
C TRP A 310 -7.39 19.44 -10.17
N ARG A 311 -7.25 18.90 -11.39
CA ARG A 311 -6.40 19.50 -12.44
C ARG A 311 -6.81 20.91 -12.80
N ARG A 312 -8.14 21.19 -12.83
CA ARG A 312 -8.65 22.52 -13.10
C ARG A 312 -8.34 23.54 -12.00
N ILE A 313 -8.45 23.11 -10.72
CA ILE A 313 -8.27 24.00 -9.55
C ILE A 313 -6.80 24.24 -9.25
N ASN A 314 -5.98 23.19 -9.31
CA ASN A 314 -4.59 23.23 -8.83
C ASN A 314 -3.57 23.32 -9.98
N GLY A 315 -4.00 23.39 -11.23
CA GLY A 315 -3.13 23.31 -12.40
C GLY A 315 -2.84 21.87 -12.82
N ASP A 316 -2.08 21.69 -13.88
CA ASP A 316 -1.74 20.39 -14.46
C ASP A 316 -0.23 20.13 -14.34
N PRO A 317 0.22 19.25 -13.46
CA PRO A 317 1.66 18.98 -13.27
C PRO A 317 2.34 18.39 -14.52
N SER A 318 1.58 17.72 -15.41
CA SER A 318 2.14 17.25 -16.70
C SER A 318 2.50 18.38 -17.64
N LYS A 319 2.06 19.60 -17.36
CA LYS A 319 2.36 20.83 -18.09
C LYS A 319 3.34 21.75 -17.35
N GLY A 320 4.04 21.25 -16.36
CA GLY A 320 4.91 22.05 -15.50
C GLY A 320 4.20 23.02 -14.56
N GLN A 321 2.88 22.93 -14.48
CA GLN A 321 2.05 23.66 -13.52
C GLN A 321 2.06 22.89 -12.20
N ILE A 322 1.91 23.44 -11.09
CA ILE A 322 1.96 22.93 -9.71
C ILE A 322 1.86 21.39 -9.54
N SER A 323 2.71 20.81 -8.70
CA SER A 323 2.67 19.39 -8.34
C SER A 323 1.47 19.07 -7.43
N TYR A 324 0.65 18.08 -7.79
CA TYR A 324 -0.40 17.52 -6.91
C TYR A 324 0.13 16.46 -5.94
N ILE A 325 1.35 16.03 -6.15
CA ILE A 325 1.90 14.84 -5.51
C ILE A 325 2.89 15.30 -4.45
N ASN A 326 2.35 15.92 -3.44
CA ASN A 326 3.07 16.16 -2.19
C ASN A 326 2.20 15.76 -1.02
#